data_6e25b00f6b68ec140baf5c11e3f52eb8
#
_entry.id   6e25b00f6b68ec140baf5c11e3f52eb8
#
_cell.length_a   1.000
_cell.length_b   1.000
_cell.length_c   1.000
_cell.angle_alpha   90.00
_cell.angle_beta   90.00
_cell.angle_gamma   90.00
#
_symmetry.space_group_name_H-M   'P 1'
#
loop_
_entity.id
_entity.type
_entity.pdbx_description
1 polymer ?
#
loop_
_entity_poly.entity_id
_entity_poly.type
_entity_poly.pdbx_seq_one_letter_code
_entity_poly.pdbx_strand_id
1 'polypeptide(L)'
;INSLENELGVKLLSRNRGGVVLTADGRAVLPKIEKLCAAHHSLMQTVEGLKDMDSGVVKIATFSSVSAQWLPRILKSFGKVYPNIEFEVVTGDFYDQIEGWIVSGTVDCGFLRLPSVKRLQTYALHRDELQVIVPCDHPYADRDPFPVSALAEEPFIQLEEGDDYEIMAAFDEMGIRPNVKYIAREDRTILAMVSEGLGISLLPELMVRHSPTPIKVCHAPLHFYRTIGIGVKDKKALSNSTRLFVDYVRTWVTENGNT
;
A
#
# COMPACT_ATOMS: atom_id res chain seq x y z
N ILE A 1 0.40 -19.18 23.30
CA ILE A 1 -0.98 -19.46 22.84
C ILE A 1 -1.67 -20.49 23.75
N ASN A 2 -1.05 -21.63 24.08
CA ASN A 2 -1.66 -22.62 24.95
C ASN A 2 -2.09 -22.05 26.31
N SER A 3 -1.31 -21.13 26.89
CA SER A 3 -1.69 -20.44 28.13
C SER A 3 -2.96 -19.60 27.97
N LEU A 4 -3.07 -18.86 26.88
CA LEU A 4 -4.24 -18.07 26.55
C LEU A 4 -5.48 -18.95 26.27
N GLU A 5 -5.32 -20.05 25.51
CA GLU A 5 -6.39 -21.01 25.29
C GLU A 5 -6.90 -21.64 26.59
N ASN A 6 -5.99 -21.94 27.52
CA ASN A 6 -6.36 -22.50 28.84
C ASN A 6 -7.11 -21.47 29.69
N GLU A 7 -6.68 -20.20 29.66
CA GLU A 7 -7.35 -19.11 30.37
C GLU A 7 -8.75 -18.82 29.82
N LEU A 8 -8.88 -18.80 28.48
CA LEU A 8 -10.15 -18.56 27.79
C LEU A 8 -11.09 -19.79 27.76
N GLY A 9 -10.57 -21.00 28.02
CA GLY A 9 -11.32 -22.22 27.97
C GLY A 9 -11.73 -22.67 26.56
N VAL A 10 -11.15 -22.08 25.50
CA VAL A 10 -11.47 -22.39 24.10
C VAL A 10 -10.21 -22.60 23.29
N LYS A 11 -10.29 -23.42 22.23
CA LYS A 11 -9.19 -23.61 21.28
C LYS A 11 -9.24 -22.56 20.19
N LEU A 12 -8.16 -21.77 20.06
CA LEU A 12 -8.05 -20.71 19.06
C LEU A 12 -7.38 -21.21 17.77
N LEU A 13 -6.47 -22.17 17.88
CA LEU A 13 -5.72 -22.72 16.77
C LEU A 13 -5.97 -24.22 16.63
N SER A 14 -6.05 -24.68 15.39
CA SER A 14 -6.08 -26.07 14.99
C SER A 14 -4.84 -26.38 14.15
N ARG A 15 -4.21 -27.54 14.40
CA ARG A 15 -3.07 -28.04 13.63
C ARG A 15 -3.55 -29.16 12.72
N ASN A 16 -3.25 -29.05 11.45
CA ASN A 16 -3.51 -30.07 10.45
C ASN A 16 -2.25 -30.32 9.59
N ARG A 17 -2.35 -31.23 8.63
CA ARG A 17 -1.22 -31.55 7.73
C ARG A 17 -0.79 -30.37 6.85
N GLY A 18 -1.62 -29.35 6.69
CA GLY A 18 -1.34 -28.11 5.94
C GLY A 18 -0.83 -26.96 6.81
N GLY A 19 -0.61 -27.18 8.13
CA GLY A 19 -0.08 -26.16 9.05
C GLY A 19 -1.02 -25.82 10.20
N VAL A 20 -0.97 -24.57 10.66
CA VAL A 20 -1.77 -24.03 11.77
C VAL A 20 -2.82 -23.09 11.22
N VAL A 21 -4.08 -23.32 11.58
CA VAL A 21 -5.21 -22.48 11.15
C VAL A 21 -6.06 -22.05 12.35
N LEU A 22 -6.73 -20.91 12.25
CA LEU A 22 -7.70 -20.48 13.26
C LEU A 22 -8.90 -21.40 13.28
N THR A 23 -9.37 -21.75 14.48
CA THR A 23 -10.67 -22.38 14.69
C THR A 23 -11.82 -21.39 14.44
N ALA A 24 -13.06 -21.84 14.52
CA ALA A 24 -14.23 -20.95 14.50
C ALA A 24 -14.17 -19.96 15.68
N ASP A 25 -13.87 -20.45 16.88
CA ASP A 25 -13.69 -19.63 18.08
C ASP A 25 -12.51 -18.68 17.96
N GLY A 26 -11.38 -19.15 17.36
CA GLY A 26 -10.22 -18.33 17.06
C GLY A 26 -10.58 -17.15 16.16
N ARG A 27 -11.33 -17.38 15.08
CA ARG A 27 -11.81 -16.29 14.20
C ARG A 27 -12.75 -15.31 14.89
N ALA A 28 -13.58 -15.78 15.81
CA ALA A 28 -14.50 -14.93 16.58
C ALA A 28 -13.76 -14.08 17.62
N VAL A 29 -12.71 -14.63 18.23
CA VAL A 29 -11.95 -13.97 19.31
C VAL A 29 -10.85 -13.04 18.75
N LEU A 30 -10.24 -13.38 17.61
CA LEU A 30 -9.13 -12.62 17.01
C LEU A 30 -9.38 -11.10 16.95
N PRO A 31 -10.54 -10.58 16.46
CA PRO A 31 -10.76 -9.14 16.41
C PRO A 31 -10.79 -8.45 17.77
N LYS A 32 -11.05 -9.21 18.85
CA LYS A 32 -11.02 -8.69 20.23
C LYS A 32 -9.58 -8.65 20.77
N ILE A 33 -8.78 -9.67 20.44
CA ILE A 33 -7.36 -9.70 20.76
C ILE A 33 -6.63 -8.55 20.04
N GLU A 34 -6.89 -8.34 18.77
CA GLU A 34 -6.32 -7.22 18.00
C GLU A 34 -6.64 -5.87 18.66
N LYS A 35 -7.90 -5.65 19.09
CA LYS A 35 -8.30 -4.43 19.80
C LYS A 35 -7.58 -4.28 21.15
N LEU A 36 -7.37 -5.37 21.87
CA LEU A 36 -6.65 -5.35 23.15
C LEU A 36 -5.18 -4.98 22.92
N CYS A 37 -4.53 -5.60 21.94
CA CYS A 37 -3.15 -5.29 21.56
C CYS A 37 -3.00 -3.83 21.12
N ALA A 38 -3.94 -3.33 20.31
CA ALA A 38 -3.96 -1.94 19.88
C ALA A 38 -4.14 -0.96 21.06
N ALA A 39 -5.03 -1.28 22.01
CA ALA A 39 -5.22 -0.47 23.22
C ALA A 39 -3.96 -0.46 24.10
N HIS A 40 -3.31 -1.62 24.25
CA HIS A 40 -2.03 -1.71 24.97
C HIS A 40 -0.94 -0.88 24.28
N HIS A 41 -0.80 -0.98 22.96
CA HIS A 41 0.14 -0.17 22.18
C HIS A 41 -0.11 1.33 22.37
N SER A 42 -1.35 1.78 22.26
CA SER A 42 -1.74 3.18 22.47
C SER A 42 -1.42 3.67 23.90
N LEU A 43 -1.63 2.82 24.92
CA LEU A 43 -1.26 3.15 26.29
C LEU A 43 0.26 3.35 26.41
N MET A 44 1.06 2.42 25.84
CA MET A 44 2.52 2.51 25.90
C MET A 44 3.03 3.77 25.19
N GLN A 45 2.49 4.09 24.01
CA GLN A 45 2.82 5.33 23.30
C GLN A 45 2.50 6.58 24.14
N THR A 46 1.35 6.59 24.84
CA THR A 46 0.97 7.70 25.70
C THR A 46 1.98 7.87 26.83
N VAL A 47 2.39 6.77 27.46
CA VAL A 47 3.38 6.78 28.57
C VAL A 47 4.76 7.24 28.07
N GLU A 48 5.19 6.78 26.90
CA GLU A 48 6.46 7.20 26.28
C GLU A 48 6.45 8.70 25.94
N GLY A 49 5.37 9.19 25.35
CA GLY A 49 5.20 10.63 25.04
C GLY A 49 5.15 11.54 26.28
N LEU A 50 4.89 10.99 27.48
CA LEU A 50 4.98 11.73 28.75
C LEU A 50 6.43 11.81 29.26
N LYS A 51 7.29 10.87 28.86
CA LYS A 51 8.69 10.80 29.29
C LYS A 51 9.62 11.61 28.39
N ASP A 52 9.43 11.49 27.08
CA ASP A 52 10.24 12.17 26.08
C ASP A 52 9.36 12.48 24.86
N MET A 53 9.30 13.75 24.45
CA MET A 53 8.43 14.20 23.37
C MET A 53 8.91 13.74 21.97
N ASP A 54 10.17 13.34 21.84
CA ASP A 54 10.82 13.01 20.58
C ASP A 54 11.26 11.53 20.51
N SER A 55 10.63 10.65 21.30
CA SER A 55 10.89 9.21 21.32
C SER A 55 9.60 8.40 21.11
N GLY A 56 9.74 7.11 20.84
CA GLY A 56 8.63 6.16 20.70
C GLY A 56 8.69 5.34 19.43
N VAL A 57 7.71 4.44 19.26
CA VAL A 57 7.60 3.56 18.10
C VAL A 57 6.41 3.99 17.25
N VAL A 58 6.61 4.22 15.95
CA VAL A 58 5.52 4.49 14.99
C VAL A 58 5.31 3.26 14.11
N LYS A 59 4.11 2.69 14.16
CA LYS A 59 3.70 1.57 13.30
C LYS A 59 3.04 2.08 12.05
N ILE A 60 3.63 1.74 10.90
CA ILE A 60 3.23 2.25 9.58
C ILE A 60 2.73 1.09 8.72
N ALA A 61 1.52 1.21 8.18
CA ALA A 61 1.09 0.36 7.08
C ALA A 61 1.38 1.06 5.74
N THR A 62 1.75 0.28 4.73
CA THR A 62 2.06 0.77 3.39
C THR A 62 1.75 -0.28 2.32
N PHE A 63 1.82 0.09 1.06
CA PHE A 63 1.75 -0.81 -0.09
C PHE A 63 3.04 -0.74 -0.91
N SER A 64 3.25 -1.70 -1.83
CA SER A 64 4.53 -1.99 -2.48
C SER A 64 5.25 -0.76 -3.05
N SER A 65 4.57 0.06 -3.85
CA SER A 65 5.20 1.20 -4.53
C SER A 65 5.68 2.28 -3.55
N VAL A 66 4.88 2.63 -2.54
CA VAL A 66 5.29 3.61 -1.50
C VAL A 66 6.40 3.03 -0.63
N SER A 67 6.31 1.75 -0.25
CA SER A 67 7.35 1.10 0.57
C SER A 67 8.70 1.02 -0.13
N ALA A 68 8.71 0.91 -1.46
CA ALA A 68 9.94 0.84 -2.25
C ALA A 68 10.50 2.22 -2.61
N GLN A 69 9.64 3.18 -2.99
CA GLN A 69 10.08 4.45 -3.57
C GLN A 69 10.21 5.58 -2.56
N TRP A 70 9.24 5.74 -1.66
CA TRP A 70 9.20 6.88 -0.76
C TRP A 70 9.67 6.57 0.65
N LEU A 71 9.15 5.49 1.24
CA LEU A 71 9.32 5.24 2.67
C LEU A 71 10.78 5.17 3.11
N PRO A 72 11.72 4.50 2.39
CA PRO A 72 13.12 4.47 2.79
C PRO A 72 13.78 5.86 2.80
N ARG A 73 13.41 6.71 1.84
CA ARG A 73 13.94 8.09 1.74
C ARG A 73 13.35 8.98 2.84
N ILE A 74 12.05 8.83 3.13
CA ILE A 74 11.36 9.51 4.21
C ILE A 74 11.99 9.13 5.55
N LEU A 75 12.11 7.83 5.85
CA LEU A 75 12.67 7.35 7.11
C LEU A 75 14.12 7.80 7.29
N LYS A 76 14.94 7.74 6.22
CA LYS A 76 16.33 8.22 6.25
C LYS A 76 16.44 9.70 6.60
N SER A 77 15.57 10.53 6.03
CA SER A 77 15.61 11.98 6.27
C SER A 77 14.95 12.34 7.60
N PHE A 78 13.86 11.70 7.99
CA PHE A 78 13.20 11.86 9.26
C PHE A 78 14.09 11.48 10.44
N GLY A 79 14.81 10.35 10.36
CA GLY A 79 15.70 9.88 11.42
C GLY A 79 16.91 10.81 11.70
N LYS A 80 17.25 11.72 10.78
CA LYS A 80 18.25 12.76 11.04
C LYS A 80 17.72 13.85 11.97
N VAL A 81 16.41 14.09 11.98
CA VAL A 81 15.75 15.11 12.79
C VAL A 81 15.26 14.52 14.12
N TYR A 82 14.76 13.28 14.08
CA TYR A 82 14.17 12.56 15.22
C TYR A 82 14.82 11.19 15.40
N PRO A 83 16.07 11.12 15.89
CA PRO A 83 16.85 9.87 15.93
C PRO A 83 16.34 8.85 16.96
N ASN A 84 15.50 9.25 17.90
CA ASN A 84 14.99 8.39 18.98
C ASN A 84 13.60 7.80 18.64
N ILE A 85 13.04 8.09 17.45
CA ILE A 85 11.77 7.51 16.99
C ILE A 85 12.08 6.26 16.18
N GLU A 86 11.54 5.12 16.60
CA GLU A 86 11.66 3.84 15.94
C GLU A 86 10.44 3.56 15.06
N PHE A 87 10.58 2.66 14.08
CA PHE A 87 9.52 2.35 13.13
C PHE A 87 9.30 0.85 12.99
N GLU A 88 8.04 0.43 13.03
CA GLU A 88 7.58 -0.86 12.56
C GLU A 88 6.79 -0.67 11.25
N VAL A 89 7.22 -1.35 10.18
CA VAL A 89 6.59 -1.22 8.86
C VAL A 89 5.94 -2.53 8.47
N VAL A 90 4.68 -2.48 8.08
CA VAL A 90 3.94 -3.60 7.52
C VAL A 90 3.43 -3.25 6.12
N THR A 91 3.51 -4.19 5.20
CA THR A 91 3.01 -4.01 3.84
C THR A 91 1.72 -4.80 3.68
N GLY A 92 0.68 -4.14 3.18
CA GLY A 92 -0.59 -4.76 2.83
C GLY A 92 -0.64 -5.09 1.34
N ASP A 93 -1.28 -6.20 1.01
CA ASP A 93 -1.51 -6.61 -0.38
C ASP A 93 -2.67 -5.80 -1.00
N PHE A 94 -3.62 -5.34 -0.17
CA PHE A 94 -4.81 -4.61 -0.59
C PHE A 94 -5.02 -3.36 0.28
N TYR A 95 -5.61 -2.31 -0.29
CA TYR A 95 -5.86 -1.05 0.41
C TYR A 95 -6.85 -1.20 1.57
N ASP A 96 -7.89 -2.02 1.42
CA ASP A 96 -8.89 -2.29 2.47
C ASP A 96 -8.29 -2.96 3.70
N GLN A 97 -7.25 -3.77 3.53
CA GLN A 97 -6.47 -4.37 4.61
C GLN A 97 -5.71 -3.29 5.40
N ILE A 98 -5.04 -2.37 4.70
CA ILE A 98 -4.34 -1.23 5.32
C ILE A 98 -5.32 -0.37 6.12
N GLU A 99 -6.46 -0.01 5.52
CA GLU A 99 -7.52 0.73 6.20
C GLU A 99 -8.05 -0.02 7.43
N GLY A 100 -8.18 -1.35 7.32
CA GLY A 100 -8.55 -2.22 8.44
C GLY A 100 -7.58 -2.13 9.61
N TRP A 101 -6.29 -2.15 9.34
CA TRP A 101 -5.25 -2.04 10.36
C TRP A 101 -5.23 -0.67 11.04
N ILE A 102 -5.49 0.42 10.30
CA ILE A 102 -5.62 1.76 10.89
C ILE A 102 -6.87 1.85 11.77
N VAL A 103 -8.02 1.36 11.30
CA VAL A 103 -9.28 1.38 12.07
C VAL A 103 -9.16 0.56 13.35
N SER A 104 -8.55 -0.62 13.28
CA SER A 104 -8.34 -1.48 14.46
C SER A 104 -7.32 -0.91 15.43
N GLY A 105 -6.41 -0.02 14.99
CA GLY A 105 -5.28 0.47 15.75
C GLY A 105 -4.10 -0.52 15.78
N THR A 106 -4.06 -1.47 14.87
CA THR A 106 -2.90 -2.37 14.65
C THR A 106 -1.69 -1.57 14.20
N VAL A 107 -1.93 -0.50 13.43
CA VAL A 107 -0.94 0.51 13.04
C VAL A 107 -1.42 1.90 13.41
N ASP A 108 -0.48 2.83 13.56
CA ASP A 108 -0.75 4.21 13.95
C ASP A 108 -1.18 5.09 12.79
N CYS A 109 -0.56 4.86 11.64
CA CYS A 109 -0.87 5.51 10.38
C CYS A 109 -0.61 4.57 9.20
N GLY A 110 -1.07 4.94 8.02
CA GLY A 110 -0.80 4.15 6.82
C GLY A 110 -0.95 4.96 5.55
N PHE A 111 -0.15 4.59 4.55
CA PHE A 111 -0.35 5.06 3.18
C PHE A 111 -1.48 4.25 2.56
N LEU A 112 -2.35 4.93 1.83
CA LEU A 112 -3.54 4.33 1.23
C LEU A 112 -3.98 5.12 -0.01
N ARG A 113 -4.84 4.51 -0.82
CA ARG A 113 -5.50 5.18 -1.92
C ARG A 113 -6.68 6.01 -1.40
N LEU A 114 -6.91 7.17 -2.02
CA LEU A 114 -8.06 8.01 -1.74
C LEU A 114 -9.08 7.99 -2.90
N PRO A 115 -10.38 8.09 -2.60
CA PRO A 115 -10.97 8.21 -1.25
C PRO A 115 -10.89 6.90 -0.46
N SER A 116 -10.71 7.00 0.86
CA SER A 116 -10.78 5.85 1.77
C SER A 116 -12.22 5.33 1.87
N VAL A 117 -12.39 3.99 1.85
CA VAL A 117 -13.68 3.34 2.02
C VAL A 117 -14.12 3.37 3.48
N LYS A 118 -13.17 3.30 4.42
CA LYS A 118 -13.45 3.34 5.85
C LYS A 118 -13.36 4.77 6.39
N ARG A 119 -14.02 5.00 7.51
CA ARG A 119 -14.03 6.31 8.17
C ARG A 119 -12.68 6.59 8.84
N LEU A 120 -11.76 7.19 8.08
CA LEU A 120 -10.44 7.62 8.50
C LEU A 120 -10.28 9.12 8.33
N GLN A 121 -9.34 9.72 9.07
CA GLN A 121 -8.86 11.06 8.77
C GLN A 121 -7.67 10.93 7.83
N THR A 122 -7.81 11.45 6.62
CA THR A 122 -6.84 11.29 5.54
C THR A 122 -6.29 12.63 5.06
N TYR A 123 -5.06 12.59 4.57
CA TYR A 123 -4.41 13.72 3.89
C TYR A 123 -3.97 13.25 2.53
N ALA A 124 -4.43 13.93 1.47
CA ALA A 124 -3.95 13.69 0.12
C ALA A 124 -2.48 14.12 0.02
N LEU A 125 -1.67 13.28 -0.60
CA LEU A 125 -0.23 13.49 -0.76
C LEU A 125 0.15 13.73 -2.22
N HIS A 126 -0.27 12.84 -3.13
CA HIS A 126 0.20 12.83 -4.51
C HIS A 126 -0.83 12.22 -5.46
N ARG A 127 -0.86 12.72 -6.70
CA ARG A 127 -1.55 12.10 -7.83
C ARG A 127 -0.55 11.27 -8.60
N ASP A 128 -0.75 9.96 -8.61
CA ASP A 128 0.11 8.96 -9.22
C ASP A 128 -0.56 8.49 -10.52
N GLU A 129 -0.04 8.95 -11.65
CA GLU A 129 -0.65 8.70 -12.97
C GLU A 129 -0.45 7.24 -13.41
N LEU A 130 -1.43 6.71 -14.14
CA LEU A 130 -1.31 5.41 -14.78
C LEU A 130 -0.49 5.55 -16.06
N GLN A 131 0.48 4.64 -16.22
CA GLN A 131 1.39 4.57 -17.36
C GLN A 131 1.26 3.22 -18.05
N VAL A 132 1.34 3.22 -19.39
CA VAL A 132 1.41 1.98 -20.16
C VAL A 132 2.85 1.47 -20.17
N ILE A 133 2.99 0.16 -19.94
CA ILE A 133 4.29 -0.50 -19.87
C ILE A 133 4.36 -1.54 -20.97
N VAL A 134 5.43 -1.45 -21.76
CA VAL A 134 5.67 -2.33 -22.90
C VAL A 134 7.11 -2.85 -22.91
N PRO A 135 7.41 -3.94 -23.65
CA PRO A 135 8.80 -4.33 -23.95
C PRO A 135 9.58 -3.20 -24.61
N CYS A 136 10.90 -3.16 -24.43
CA CYS A 136 11.74 -2.09 -25.00
C CYS A 136 11.72 -2.04 -26.55
N ASP A 137 11.49 -3.18 -27.19
CA ASP A 137 11.43 -3.34 -28.65
C ASP A 137 10.00 -3.32 -29.22
N HIS A 138 9.03 -2.94 -28.40
CA HIS A 138 7.63 -2.90 -28.79
C HIS A 138 7.38 -1.91 -29.93
N PRO A 139 6.55 -2.24 -30.96
CA PRO A 139 6.32 -1.37 -32.14
C PRO A 139 5.81 0.04 -31.78
N TYR A 140 5.15 0.19 -30.64
CA TYR A 140 4.60 1.46 -30.18
C TYR A 140 5.39 2.06 -29.00
N ALA A 141 6.58 1.56 -28.68
CA ALA A 141 7.37 2.02 -27.53
C ALA A 141 7.71 3.52 -27.55
N ASP A 142 7.78 4.12 -28.75
CA ASP A 142 8.07 5.55 -28.96
C ASP A 142 6.83 6.36 -29.35
N ARG A 143 5.63 5.78 -29.23
CA ARG A 143 4.36 6.50 -29.46
C ARG A 143 3.89 7.18 -28.19
N ASP A 144 3.57 8.45 -28.29
CA ASP A 144 3.09 9.28 -27.18
C ASP A 144 1.93 10.18 -27.66
N PRO A 145 0.72 9.99 -27.13
CA PRO A 145 0.30 8.91 -26.22
C PRO A 145 0.24 7.52 -26.88
N PHE A 146 0.24 6.48 -26.04
CA PHE A 146 0.14 5.10 -26.49
C PHE A 146 -1.22 4.86 -27.18
N PRO A 147 -1.29 4.09 -28.31
CA PRO A 147 -2.54 3.91 -29.04
C PRO A 147 -3.60 3.13 -28.25
N VAL A 148 -4.82 3.68 -28.15
CA VAL A 148 -5.97 3.03 -27.48
C VAL A 148 -6.28 1.66 -28.08
N SER A 149 -6.19 1.51 -29.41
CA SER A 149 -6.45 0.23 -30.10
C SER A 149 -5.50 -0.87 -29.62
N ALA A 150 -4.23 -0.55 -29.43
CA ALA A 150 -3.25 -1.52 -28.93
C ALA A 150 -3.56 -1.98 -27.50
N LEU A 151 -4.05 -1.09 -26.62
CA LEU A 151 -4.51 -1.48 -25.28
C LEU A 151 -5.66 -2.50 -25.30
N ALA A 152 -6.51 -2.48 -26.35
CA ALA A 152 -7.62 -3.42 -26.49
C ALA A 152 -7.21 -4.75 -27.15
N GLU A 153 -6.25 -4.72 -28.06
CA GLU A 153 -5.93 -5.85 -28.95
C GLU A 153 -4.77 -6.69 -28.43
N GLU A 154 -3.78 -6.07 -27.81
CA GLU A 154 -2.58 -6.75 -27.36
C GLU A 154 -2.80 -7.62 -26.10
N PRO A 155 -2.00 -8.69 -25.91
CA PRO A 155 -2.03 -9.45 -24.67
C PRO A 155 -1.81 -8.54 -23.47
N PHE A 156 -2.79 -8.51 -22.57
CA PHE A 156 -2.72 -7.66 -21.37
C PHE A 156 -2.39 -8.47 -20.11
N ILE A 157 -1.47 -7.94 -19.30
CA ILE A 157 -1.09 -8.48 -18.01
C ILE A 157 -1.73 -7.60 -16.95
N GLN A 158 -2.73 -8.14 -16.26
CA GLN A 158 -3.52 -7.42 -15.26
C GLN A 158 -2.90 -7.54 -13.87
N LEU A 159 -2.78 -6.41 -13.16
CA LEU A 159 -2.51 -6.39 -11.73
C LEU A 159 -3.81 -6.73 -10.97
N GLU A 160 -3.75 -7.72 -10.06
CA GLU A 160 -4.86 -8.05 -9.17
C GLU A 160 -4.80 -7.19 -7.91
N GLU A 161 -5.66 -6.17 -7.80
CA GLU A 161 -5.67 -5.16 -6.72
C GLU A 161 -6.90 -5.22 -5.80
N GLY A 162 -7.70 -6.31 -5.82
CA GLY A 162 -8.97 -6.41 -5.07
C GLY A 162 -10.17 -5.83 -5.82
N ASP A 163 -11.20 -5.35 -5.14
CA ASP A 163 -12.49 -4.96 -5.76
C ASP A 163 -12.52 -3.53 -6.36
N ASP A 164 -11.55 -2.68 -6.04
CA ASP A 164 -11.48 -1.26 -6.48
C ASP A 164 -10.33 -1.05 -7.47
N TYR A 165 -10.60 -1.26 -8.74
CA TYR A 165 -9.60 -1.21 -9.81
C TYR A 165 -9.53 0.15 -10.50
N GLU A 166 -8.52 0.96 -10.23
CA GLU A 166 -8.25 2.14 -11.05
C GLU A 166 -7.99 1.76 -12.51
N ILE A 167 -7.29 0.64 -12.73
CA ILE A 167 -6.94 0.15 -14.06
C ILE A 167 -8.19 -0.23 -14.84
N MET A 168 -9.11 -0.99 -14.23
CA MET A 168 -10.36 -1.36 -14.90
C MET A 168 -11.28 -0.17 -15.10
N ALA A 169 -11.35 0.75 -14.14
CA ALA A 169 -12.09 2.00 -14.31
C ALA A 169 -11.55 2.85 -15.47
N ALA A 170 -10.23 2.86 -15.68
CA ALA A 170 -9.61 3.53 -16.81
C ALA A 170 -10.03 2.88 -18.15
N PHE A 171 -10.07 1.55 -18.21
CA PHE A 171 -10.55 0.84 -19.41
C PHE A 171 -12.04 1.09 -19.69
N ASP A 172 -12.88 1.09 -18.65
CA ASP A 172 -14.32 1.40 -18.77
C ASP A 172 -14.55 2.83 -19.28
N GLU A 173 -13.78 3.81 -18.77
CA GLU A 173 -13.87 5.20 -19.25
C GLU A 173 -13.37 5.37 -20.69
N MET A 174 -12.37 4.61 -21.12
CA MET A 174 -11.94 4.55 -22.51
C MET A 174 -12.93 3.82 -23.44
N GLY A 175 -13.93 3.12 -22.87
CA GLY A 175 -14.90 2.34 -23.61
C GLY A 175 -14.31 1.10 -24.29
N ILE A 176 -13.21 0.56 -23.78
CA ILE A 176 -12.52 -0.62 -24.31
C ILE A 176 -12.42 -1.71 -23.24
N ARG A 177 -12.16 -2.93 -23.71
CA ARG A 177 -11.85 -4.07 -22.83
C ARG A 177 -10.48 -4.62 -23.17
N PRO A 178 -9.58 -4.76 -22.21
CA PRO A 178 -8.28 -5.33 -22.44
C PRO A 178 -8.37 -6.83 -22.75
N ASN A 179 -7.48 -7.32 -23.61
CA ASN A 179 -7.32 -8.74 -23.89
C ASN A 179 -6.50 -9.42 -22.78
N VAL A 180 -7.09 -9.57 -21.58
CA VAL A 180 -6.40 -10.13 -20.39
C VAL A 180 -5.97 -11.58 -20.66
N LYS A 181 -4.66 -11.81 -20.70
CA LYS A 181 -4.04 -13.14 -20.83
C LYS A 181 -3.44 -13.63 -19.51
N TYR A 182 -2.98 -12.71 -18.69
CA TYR A 182 -2.31 -13.02 -17.44
C TYR A 182 -2.83 -12.12 -16.32
N ILE A 183 -2.89 -12.67 -15.11
CA ILE A 183 -3.21 -11.94 -13.88
C ILE A 183 -2.10 -12.21 -12.88
N ALA A 184 -1.53 -11.17 -12.29
CA ALA A 184 -0.49 -11.26 -11.29
C ALA A 184 -0.76 -10.29 -10.14
N ARG A 185 -0.29 -10.62 -8.92
CA ARG A 185 -0.49 -9.82 -7.70
C ARG A 185 0.65 -8.85 -7.42
N GLU A 186 1.83 -9.15 -7.94
CA GLU A 186 3.03 -8.38 -7.66
C GLU A 186 3.45 -7.57 -8.88
N ASP A 187 3.66 -6.28 -8.67
CA ASP A 187 4.17 -5.34 -9.67
C ASP A 187 5.48 -5.84 -10.32
N ARG A 188 6.41 -6.36 -9.53
CA ARG A 188 7.69 -6.91 -10.02
C ARG A 188 7.49 -8.08 -10.98
N THR A 189 6.52 -8.94 -10.70
CA THR A 189 6.16 -10.07 -11.58
C THR A 189 5.64 -9.55 -12.91
N ILE A 190 4.76 -8.54 -12.89
CA ILE A 190 4.23 -7.91 -14.11
C ILE A 190 5.36 -7.28 -14.92
N LEU A 191 6.25 -6.51 -14.27
CA LEU A 191 7.39 -5.91 -14.95
C LEU A 191 8.30 -6.93 -15.63
N ALA A 192 8.58 -8.06 -14.96
CA ALA A 192 9.34 -9.15 -15.54
C ALA A 192 8.62 -9.79 -16.73
N MET A 193 7.31 -10.03 -16.62
CA MET A 193 6.50 -10.60 -17.72
C MET A 193 6.46 -9.68 -18.93
N VAL A 194 6.33 -8.37 -18.71
CA VAL A 194 6.38 -7.37 -19.80
C VAL A 194 7.76 -7.38 -20.46
N SER A 195 8.85 -7.40 -19.70
CA SER A 195 10.21 -7.39 -20.24
C SER A 195 10.53 -8.63 -21.10
N GLU A 196 9.88 -9.77 -20.81
CA GLU A 196 9.98 -11.01 -21.59
C GLU A 196 9.03 -11.04 -22.80
N GLY A 197 8.30 -9.95 -23.07
CA GLY A 197 7.42 -9.85 -24.23
C GLY A 197 6.12 -10.64 -24.14
N LEU A 198 5.66 -11.00 -22.92
CA LEU A 198 4.40 -11.74 -22.72
C LEU A 198 3.16 -10.88 -22.99
N GLY A 199 3.30 -9.55 -23.00
CA GLY A 199 2.24 -8.61 -23.22
C GLY A 199 2.56 -7.23 -22.69
N ILE A 200 1.55 -6.37 -22.63
CA ILE A 200 1.62 -5.02 -22.11
C ILE A 200 0.86 -4.91 -20.78
N SER A 201 1.09 -3.84 -20.02
CA SER A 201 0.34 -3.56 -18.80
C SER A 201 0.07 -2.08 -18.62
N LEU A 202 -0.85 -1.74 -17.72
CA LEU A 202 -1.15 -0.38 -17.26
C LEU A 202 -0.92 -0.34 -15.75
N LEU A 203 0.04 0.45 -15.29
CA LEU A 203 0.42 0.52 -13.87
C LEU A 203 0.62 1.98 -13.43
N PRO A 204 0.41 2.30 -12.13
CA PRO A 204 0.77 3.59 -11.58
C PRO A 204 2.26 3.91 -11.75
N GLU A 205 2.58 5.17 -12.05
CA GLU A 205 3.95 5.63 -12.31
C GLU A 205 4.90 5.27 -11.16
N LEU A 206 4.46 5.41 -9.91
CA LEU A 206 5.28 5.09 -8.74
C LEU A 206 5.70 3.61 -8.67
N MET A 207 4.96 2.69 -9.30
CA MET A 207 5.36 1.28 -9.38
C MET A 207 6.50 1.04 -10.37
N VAL A 208 6.58 1.85 -11.41
CA VAL A 208 7.52 1.67 -12.54
C VAL A 208 8.72 2.59 -12.46
N ARG A 209 8.61 3.66 -11.70
CA ARG A 209 9.66 4.65 -11.52
C ARG A 209 10.93 3.98 -10.97
N HIS A 210 12.06 4.24 -11.63
CA HIS A 210 13.36 3.66 -11.28
C HIS A 210 13.41 2.12 -11.27
N SER A 211 12.50 1.45 -12.02
CA SER A 211 12.59 0.00 -12.18
C SER A 211 13.91 -0.38 -12.89
N PRO A 212 14.67 -1.34 -12.36
CA PRO A 212 15.83 -1.89 -13.05
C PRO A 212 15.45 -2.84 -14.19
N THR A 213 14.18 -3.21 -14.32
CA THR A 213 13.68 -4.12 -15.34
C THR A 213 13.68 -3.40 -16.70
N PRO A 214 14.18 -4.00 -17.79
CA PRO A 214 14.23 -3.39 -19.11
C PRO A 214 12.83 -3.34 -19.75
N ILE A 215 12.13 -2.27 -19.47
CA ILE A 215 10.80 -1.93 -19.99
C ILE A 215 10.79 -0.53 -20.56
N LYS A 216 9.83 -0.23 -21.40
CA LYS A 216 9.50 1.13 -21.84
C LYS A 216 8.23 1.59 -21.18
N VAL A 217 8.24 2.81 -20.67
CA VAL A 217 7.09 3.48 -20.07
C VAL A 217 6.54 4.47 -21.09
N CYS A 218 5.25 4.37 -21.42
CA CYS A 218 4.55 5.25 -22.36
C CYS A 218 3.39 5.94 -21.63
N HIS A 219 3.08 7.18 -22.02
CA HIS A 219 1.91 7.85 -21.47
C HIS A 219 0.61 7.14 -21.89
N ALA A 220 -0.28 6.97 -20.93
CA ALA A 220 -1.62 6.48 -21.22
C ALA A 220 -2.37 7.50 -22.11
N PRO A 221 -3.30 7.04 -22.97
CA PRO A 221 -4.03 7.91 -23.90
C PRO A 221 -4.96 8.91 -23.21
N LEU A 222 -5.28 8.67 -21.94
CA LEU A 222 -6.06 9.56 -21.08
C LEU A 222 -5.35 9.70 -19.73
N HIS A 223 -5.58 10.82 -19.04
CA HIS A 223 -4.96 11.09 -17.73
C HIS A 223 -5.74 10.40 -16.60
N PHE A 224 -5.44 9.13 -16.39
CA PHE A 224 -5.91 8.41 -15.22
C PHE A 224 -4.87 8.47 -14.11
N TYR A 225 -5.33 8.59 -12.87
CA TYR A 225 -4.45 8.61 -11.71
C TYR A 225 -5.14 8.03 -10.49
N ARG A 226 -4.37 7.46 -9.59
CA ARG A 226 -4.78 7.23 -8.21
C ARG A 226 -4.29 8.38 -7.33
N THR A 227 -5.05 8.71 -6.29
CA THR A 227 -4.56 9.64 -5.27
C THR A 227 -4.00 8.86 -4.10
N ILE A 228 -2.70 9.01 -3.86
CA ILE A 228 -2.04 8.48 -2.67
C ILE A 228 -2.26 9.44 -1.52
N GLY A 229 -2.63 8.91 -0.36
CA GLY A 229 -2.77 9.66 0.88
C GLY A 229 -2.11 8.96 2.06
N ILE A 230 -2.04 9.66 3.19
CA ILE A 230 -1.75 9.08 4.49
C ILE A 230 -2.98 9.20 5.38
N GLY A 231 -3.34 8.10 6.04
CA GLY A 231 -4.52 8.00 6.90
C GLY A 231 -4.17 7.69 8.34
N VAL A 232 -4.99 8.21 9.25
CA VAL A 232 -4.96 7.95 10.68
C VAL A 232 -6.38 7.72 11.17
N LYS A 233 -6.54 7.01 12.30
CA LYS A 233 -7.85 6.75 12.87
C LYS A 233 -8.51 8.01 13.43
N ASP A 234 -7.79 8.74 14.27
CA ASP A 234 -8.24 9.99 14.89
C ASP A 234 -7.03 10.89 15.15
N LYS A 235 -6.98 12.05 14.53
CA LYS A 235 -5.91 13.04 14.68
C LYS A 235 -5.72 13.51 16.13
N LYS A 236 -6.80 13.54 16.92
CA LYS A 236 -6.76 14.03 18.30
C LYS A 236 -6.14 13.00 19.26
N ALA A 237 -6.17 11.72 18.87
CA ALA A 237 -5.66 10.61 19.68
C ALA A 237 -4.25 10.13 19.25
N LEU A 238 -3.60 10.83 18.32
CA LEU A 238 -2.25 10.46 17.87
C LEU A 238 -1.23 10.70 18.97
N SER A 239 -0.27 9.77 19.08
CA SER A 239 0.96 10.02 19.83
C SER A 239 1.73 11.19 19.22
N ASN A 240 2.62 11.81 19.99
CA ASN A 240 3.44 12.90 19.48
C ASN A 240 4.34 12.43 18.32
N SER A 241 5.00 11.27 18.45
CA SER A 241 5.84 10.66 17.41
C SER A 241 5.08 10.40 16.11
N THR A 242 3.86 9.85 16.18
CA THR A 242 3.02 9.65 15.00
C THR A 242 2.62 10.96 14.35
N ARG A 243 2.28 11.97 15.13
CA ARG A 243 1.93 13.31 14.61
C ARG A 243 3.10 13.94 13.87
N LEU A 244 4.30 13.93 14.49
CA LEU A 244 5.53 14.43 13.88
C LEU A 244 5.81 13.71 12.55
N PHE A 245 5.66 12.38 12.52
CA PHE A 245 5.88 11.60 11.31
C PHE A 245 4.88 11.94 10.20
N VAL A 246 3.58 12.00 10.51
CA VAL A 246 2.52 12.34 9.52
C VAL A 246 2.73 13.74 8.95
N ASP A 247 3.03 14.73 9.78
CA ASP A 247 3.29 16.10 9.32
C ASP A 247 4.57 16.18 8.48
N TYR A 248 5.62 15.44 8.86
CA TYR A 248 6.84 15.33 8.07
C TYR A 248 6.61 14.70 6.69
N VAL A 249 5.88 13.58 6.64
CA VAL A 249 5.53 12.91 5.37
C VAL A 249 4.83 13.87 4.41
N ARG A 250 3.88 14.64 4.91
CA ARG A 250 3.13 15.62 4.09
C ARG A 250 4.05 16.66 3.46
N THR A 251 4.96 17.21 4.24
CA THR A 251 5.97 18.17 3.74
C THR A 251 6.93 17.51 2.76
N TRP A 252 7.46 16.35 3.14
CA TRP A 252 8.43 15.63 2.32
C TRP A 252 7.88 15.28 0.93
N VAL A 253 6.64 14.76 0.86
CA VAL A 253 6.03 14.40 -0.43
C VAL A 253 5.73 15.64 -1.28
N THR A 254 5.34 16.76 -0.67
CA THR A 254 5.17 18.03 -1.41
C THR A 254 6.47 18.47 -2.09
N GLU A 255 7.62 18.25 -1.43
CA GLU A 255 8.93 18.67 -1.93
C GLU A 255 9.60 17.64 -2.86
N ASN A 256 9.34 16.34 -2.68
CA ASN A 256 10.09 15.25 -3.29
C ASN A 256 9.20 14.20 -4.01
N GLY A 257 7.89 14.29 -3.95
CA GLY A 257 6.98 13.25 -4.46
C GLY A 257 7.09 13.00 -5.97
N ASN A 258 7.61 13.98 -6.72
CA ASN A 258 7.85 13.90 -8.16
C ASN A 258 9.30 13.48 -8.53
N THR A 259 10.16 13.25 -7.56
CA THR A 259 11.55 12.81 -7.74
C THR A 259 11.71 11.37 -7.26
#